data_e05a2b22accb59695155e7b4d4419af3
#
_entry.id   e05a2b22accb59695155e7b4d4419af3
#
_cell.length_a   1.000
_cell.length_b   1.000
_cell.length_c   1.000
_cell.angle_alpha   90.00
_cell.angle_beta   90.00
_cell.angle_gamma   90.00
#
_symmetry.space_group_name_H-M   'P 1'
#
loop_
_entity.id
_entity.type
_entity.pdbx_description
1 polymer ?
#
loop_
_entity_poly.entity_id
_entity_poly.type
_entity_poly.pdbx_seq_one_letter_code
_entity_poly.pdbx_strand_id
1 'polypeptide(L)'
;MKIETGRKILPYILKPASWLYGCVAGVRNWMFDRRILPQEEFDVPVVGVGNITVGGTGKTPHVEYILDHLAMDLKIAVLSRGYRRKTRGFVLANSKSTPDSIGDEPMQIYRKYGMRVKVAVCEKRKNGIDELLRLFPDLQLIVLDDSFQHRYVKPKVSVLLMDYSRPVYEDSLLPLGRLRENPCQIDRAEMVVVTKCPSDLSPLQFRLMSKKLDLMPYQSLFFSTFNYGLPEPVFPDDNPYHVSLSNLTERDTVLLVTGIANPRGFVRHFNRYPFRVVVSHFPDHHDFSRDELQQILN
;
A
#
# COMPACT_ATOMS: atom_id res chain seq x y z
N MET A 1 21.59 15.82 28.84
CA MET A 1 22.84 15.58 28.09
C MET A 1 23.14 14.11 27.74
N LYS A 2 22.31 13.12 28.12
CA LYS A 2 22.52 11.68 27.79
C LYS A 2 21.77 11.16 26.55
N ILE A 3 20.83 11.91 25.97
CA ILE A 3 19.96 11.44 24.87
C ILE A 3 20.57 11.70 23.47
N GLU A 4 21.44 12.69 23.34
CA GLU A 4 22.06 13.01 22.04
C GLU A 4 23.18 12.05 21.61
N THR A 5 23.89 11.46 22.56
CA THR A 5 25.00 10.54 22.27
C THR A 5 24.51 9.21 21.67
N GLY A 6 23.36 8.69 22.13
CA GLY A 6 22.77 7.46 21.60
C GLY A 6 22.29 7.60 20.14
N ARG A 7 21.84 8.78 19.72
CA ARG A 7 21.41 9.05 18.32
C ARG A 7 22.56 9.06 17.33
N LYS A 8 23.78 9.40 17.76
CA LYS A 8 24.99 9.44 16.90
C LYS A 8 25.65 8.06 16.74
N ILE A 9 25.51 7.17 17.73
CA ILE A 9 26.13 5.83 17.71
C ILE A 9 25.26 4.81 16.96
N LEU A 10 23.95 4.96 17.00
CA LEU A 10 22.98 4.04 16.38
C LEU A 10 23.25 3.77 14.89
N PRO A 11 23.54 4.77 14.03
CA PRO A 11 23.86 4.50 12.62
C PRO A 11 25.10 3.64 12.41
N TYR A 12 26.13 3.77 13.25
CA TYR A 12 27.37 2.96 13.14
C TYR A 12 27.12 1.49 13.46
N ILE A 13 26.23 1.19 14.42
CA ILE A 13 25.83 -0.17 14.78
C ILE A 13 24.92 -0.77 13.71
N LEU A 14 24.00 0.02 13.15
CA LEU A 14 23.03 -0.45 12.17
C LEU A 14 23.62 -0.64 10.77
N LYS A 15 24.69 0.08 10.39
CA LYS A 15 25.32 -0.07 9.08
C LYS A 15 25.77 -1.49 8.76
N PRO A 16 26.52 -2.22 9.61
CA PRO A 16 26.90 -3.60 9.34
C PRO A 16 25.69 -4.54 9.19
N ALA A 17 24.68 -4.36 10.03
CA ALA A 17 23.45 -5.15 9.94
C ALA A 17 22.68 -4.86 8.64
N SER A 18 22.63 -3.60 8.21
CA SER A 18 22.01 -3.20 6.94
C SER A 18 22.78 -3.76 5.73
N TRP A 19 24.10 -3.77 5.80
CA TRP A 19 24.93 -4.38 4.77
C TRP A 19 24.70 -5.89 4.67
N LEU A 20 24.69 -6.59 5.81
CA LEU A 20 24.40 -8.03 5.84
C LEU A 20 23.00 -8.36 5.29
N TYR A 21 21.99 -7.58 5.70
CA TYR A 21 20.64 -7.69 5.16
C TYR A 21 20.64 -7.50 3.63
N GLY A 22 21.37 -6.48 3.13
CA GLY A 22 21.50 -6.22 1.70
C GLY A 22 22.17 -7.37 0.95
N CYS A 23 23.20 -8.00 1.52
CA CYS A 23 23.85 -9.17 0.94
C CYS A 23 22.86 -10.34 0.82
N VAL A 24 22.12 -10.66 1.88
CA VAL A 24 21.14 -11.76 1.88
C VAL A 24 20.02 -11.49 0.85
N ALA A 25 19.47 -10.28 0.85
CA ALA A 25 18.44 -9.89 -0.12
C ALA A 25 19.00 -9.92 -1.56
N GLY A 26 20.24 -9.45 -1.74
CA GLY A 26 20.94 -9.46 -3.03
C GLY A 26 21.17 -10.86 -3.57
N VAL A 27 21.71 -11.76 -2.74
CA VAL A 27 21.92 -13.18 -3.12
C VAL A 27 20.59 -13.83 -3.51
N ARG A 28 19.53 -13.63 -2.72
CA ARG A 28 18.20 -14.16 -3.04
C ARG A 28 17.71 -13.63 -4.40
N ASN A 29 17.85 -12.34 -4.67
CA ASN A 29 17.44 -11.74 -5.92
C ASN A 29 18.29 -12.26 -7.09
N TRP A 30 19.60 -12.37 -6.92
CA TRP A 30 20.50 -12.96 -7.91
C TRP A 30 20.11 -14.42 -8.25
N MET A 31 19.71 -15.24 -7.25
CA MET A 31 19.23 -16.60 -7.50
C MET A 31 17.98 -16.63 -8.39
N PHE A 32 17.06 -15.68 -8.24
CA PHE A 32 15.92 -15.53 -9.12
C PHE A 32 16.34 -15.07 -10.53
N ASP A 33 17.25 -14.09 -10.63
CA ASP A 33 17.72 -13.54 -11.90
C ASP A 33 18.44 -14.63 -12.73
N ARG A 34 19.15 -15.55 -12.04
CA ARG A 34 19.81 -16.71 -12.64
C ARG A 34 18.90 -17.93 -12.81
N ARG A 35 17.59 -17.81 -12.53
CA ARG A 35 16.61 -18.90 -12.59
C ARG A 35 16.95 -20.12 -11.73
N ILE A 36 17.78 -19.96 -10.70
CA ILE A 36 18.06 -20.98 -9.68
C ILE A 36 16.83 -21.19 -8.83
N LEU A 37 16.14 -20.09 -8.45
CA LEU A 37 14.80 -20.15 -7.85
C LEU A 37 13.75 -20.05 -8.95
N PRO A 38 12.72 -20.90 -8.91
CA PRO A 38 11.67 -20.94 -9.94
C PRO A 38 10.81 -19.67 -9.90
N GLN A 39 10.47 -19.17 -11.08
CA GLN A 39 9.46 -18.13 -11.28
C GLN A 39 8.42 -18.70 -12.25
N GLU A 40 7.15 -18.55 -11.91
CA GLU A 40 6.05 -19.07 -12.69
C GLU A 40 5.26 -17.93 -13.34
N GLU A 41 4.99 -18.07 -14.61
CA GLU A 41 4.09 -17.22 -15.39
C GLU A 41 2.76 -17.95 -15.58
N PHE A 42 1.67 -17.21 -15.68
CA PHE A 42 0.32 -17.75 -15.84
C PHE A 42 -0.29 -17.24 -17.17
N ASP A 43 -1.14 -18.04 -17.78
CA ASP A 43 -1.84 -17.65 -19.00
C ASP A 43 -2.77 -16.46 -18.78
N VAL A 44 -3.41 -16.40 -17.61
CA VAL A 44 -4.16 -15.21 -17.19
C VAL A 44 -3.18 -14.09 -16.82
N PRO A 45 -3.36 -12.89 -17.37
CA PRO A 45 -2.54 -11.75 -17.03
C PRO A 45 -2.52 -11.50 -15.52
N VAL A 46 -1.32 -11.34 -14.97
CA VAL A 46 -1.10 -10.99 -13.56
C VAL A 46 -0.48 -9.61 -13.49
N VAL A 47 -1.11 -8.70 -12.76
CA VAL A 47 -0.58 -7.37 -12.42
C VAL A 47 -0.13 -7.37 -10.97
N GLY A 48 1.14 -7.08 -10.74
CA GLY A 48 1.70 -6.98 -9.40
C GLY A 48 1.80 -5.52 -8.95
N VAL A 49 1.15 -5.16 -7.86
CA VAL A 49 1.32 -3.86 -7.19
C VAL A 49 2.18 -4.06 -5.96
N GLY A 50 3.22 -3.24 -5.81
CA GLY A 50 4.12 -3.39 -4.67
C GLY A 50 5.06 -2.21 -4.48
N ASN A 51 5.96 -2.36 -3.52
CA ASN A 51 6.99 -1.37 -3.23
C ASN A 51 8.26 -2.05 -2.71
N ILE A 52 9.36 -1.31 -2.65
CA ILE A 52 10.64 -1.78 -2.06
C ILE A 52 10.93 -1.14 -0.70
N THR A 53 9.98 -0.41 -0.12
CA THR A 53 10.13 0.26 1.18
C THR A 53 9.18 -0.31 2.22
N VAL A 54 9.50 -0.16 3.49
CA VAL A 54 8.56 -0.39 4.59
C VAL A 54 7.72 0.88 4.80
N GLY A 55 6.42 0.70 4.98
CA GLY A 55 5.47 1.78 5.25
C GLY A 55 4.46 1.99 4.11
N GLY A 56 3.52 2.89 4.35
CA GLY A 56 2.39 3.13 3.47
C GLY A 56 2.79 3.93 2.22
N THR A 57 3.09 3.27 1.13
CA THR A 57 3.31 3.90 -0.19
C THR A 57 2.03 4.10 -0.99
N GLY A 58 0.86 3.74 -0.43
CA GLY A 58 -0.42 3.86 -1.11
C GLY A 58 -0.78 2.64 -1.97
N LYS A 59 -0.35 1.42 -1.61
CA LYS A 59 -0.68 0.20 -2.35
C LYS A 59 -2.18 0.02 -2.52
N THR A 60 -2.92 -0.02 -1.42
CA THR A 60 -4.38 -0.24 -1.44
C THR A 60 -5.12 0.77 -2.32
N PRO A 61 -4.90 2.09 -2.23
CA PRO A 61 -5.51 3.04 -3.16
C PRO A 61 -5.17 2.80 -4.64
N HIS A 62 -3.97 2.31 -4.96
CA HIS A 62 -3.60 2.03 -6.35
C HIS A 62 -4.21 0.70 -6.85
N VAL A 63 -4.34 -0.31 -5.98
CA VAL A 63 -5.14 -1.51 -6.29
C VAL A 63 -6.59 -1.10 -6.53
N GLU A 64 -7.19 -0.30 -5.66
CA GLU A 64 -8.56 0.22 -5.85
C GLU A 64 -8.70 1.01 -7.15
N TYR A 65 -7.72 1.86 -7.50
CA TYR A 65 -7.71 2.59 -8.77
C TYR A 65 -7.75 1.66 -9.99
N ILE A 66 -6.99 0.57 -9.97
CA ILE A 66 -7.03 -0.46 -11.02
C ILE A 66 -8.42 -1.10 -11.09
N LEU A 67 -9.01 -1.42 -9.94
CA LEU A 67 -10.34 -2.04 -9.86
C LEU A 67 -11.44 -1.09 -10.33
N ASP A 68 -11.38 0.18 -9.95
CA ASP A 68 -12.38 1.19 -10.38
C ASP A 68 -12.44 1.32 -11.91
N HIS A 69 -11.29 1.15 -12.59
CA HIS A 69 -11.22 1.30 -14.05
C HIS A 69 -11.48 0.00 -14.83
N LEU A 70 -11.19 -1.17 -14.24
CA LEU A 70 -11.22 -2.43 -15.00
C LEU A 70 -12.28 -3.42 -14.54
N ALA A 71 -12.82 -3.30 -13.29
CA ALA A 71 -13.74 -4.30 -12.75
C ALA A 71 -15.16 -4.23 -13.31
N MET A 72 -15.47 -3.25 -14.16
CA MET A 72 -16.73 -3.22 -14.92
C MET A 72 -16.65 -4.08 -16.17
N ASP A 73 -15.48 -4.18 -16.79
CA ASP A 73 -15.28 -4.81 -18.08
C ASP A 73 -14.63 -6.19 -17.99
N LEU A 74 -13.90 -6.46 -16.91
CA LEU A 74 -13.12 -7.68 -16.73
C LEU A 74 -13.52 -8.45 -15.46
N LYS A 75 -13.42 -9.78 -15.56
CA LYS A 75 -13.52 -10.67 -14.39
C LYS A 75 -12.18 -10.70 -13.66
N ILE A 76 -12.12 -9.99 -12.54
CA ILE A 76 -10.88 -9.75 -11.80
C ILE A 76 -10.89 -10.51 -10.48
N ALA A 77 -9.70 -11.03 -10.12
CA ALA A 77 -9.41 -11.44 -8.74
C ALA A 77 -8.28 -10.60 -8.16
N VAL A 78 -8.40 -10.28 -6.86
CA VAL A 78 -7.32 -9.70 -6.06
C VAL A 78 -6.79 -10.75 -5.13
N LEU A 79 -5.47 -10.94 -5.13
CA LEU A 79 -4.79 -11.87 -4.25
C LEU A 79 -3.77 -11.14 -3.38
N SER A 80 -4.02 -11.09 -2.08
CA SER A 80 -3.15 -10.51 -1.08
C SER A 80 -2.50 -11.60 -0.18
N ARG A 81 -1.56 -11.21 0.66
CA ARG A 81 -0.97 -12.10 1.69
C ARG A 81 -1.93 -12.33 2.86
N GLY A 82 -2.77 -11.34 3.16
CA GLY A 82 -3.54 -11.31 4.38
C GLY A 82 -2.65 -10.99 5.59
N TYR A 83 -2.06 -9.81 5.63
CA TYR A 83 -1.21 -9.40 6.74
C TYR A 83 -2.00 -9.38 8.06
N ARG A 84 -1.40 -9.88 9.15
CA ARG A 84 -1.99 -10.03 10.50
C ARG A 84 -3.22 -10.93 10.61
N ARG A 85 -3.65 -11.62 9.56
CA ARG A 85 -4.75 -12.58 9.67
C ARG A 85 -4.40 -13.76 10.58
N LYS A 86 -5.40 -14.36 11.21
CA LYS A 86 -5.24 -15.54 12.07
C LYS A 86 -5.34 -16.86 11.29
N THR A 87 -5.89 -16.84 10.10
CA THR A 87 -6.02 -18.01 9.21
C THR A 87 -4.72 -18.29 8.44
N ARG A 88 -4.61 -19.47 7.84
CA ARG A 88 -3.47 -19.88 6.99
C ARG A 88 -3.95 -20.51 5.68
N GLY A 89 -3.06 -20.54 4.69
CA GLY A 89 -3.35 -21.10 3.37
C GLY A 89 -4.25 -20.21 2.53
N PHE A 90 -4.92 -20.79 1.54
CA PHE A 90 -5.85 -20.08 0.69
C PHE A 90 -7.18 -19.84 1.39
N VAL A 91 -7.65 -18.60 1.40
CA VAL A 91 -8.98 -18.22 1.89
C VAL A 91 -9.61 -17.29 0.88
N LEU A 92 -10.76 -17.68 0.35
CA LEU A 92 -11.61 -16.83 -0.49
C LEU A 92 -12.54 -16.02 0.40
N ALA A 93 -12.57 -14.70 0.19
CA ALA A 93 -13.45 -13.79 0.93
C ALA A 93 -14.93 -14.07 0.61
N ASN A 94 -15.75 -13.99 1.63
CA ASN A 94 -17.20 -14.17 1.55
C ASN A 94 -17.92 -13.29 2.59
N SER A 95 -19.25 -13.33 2.64
CA SER A 95 -20.07 -12.50 3.54
C SER A 95 -19.79 -12.71 5.04
N LYS A 96 -19.15 -13.84 5.43
CA LYS A 96 -18.77 -14.14 6.82
C LYS A 96 -17.29 -13.77 7.11
N SER A 97 -16.56 -13.27 6.13
CA SER A 97 -15.18 -12.89 6.31
C SER A 97 -15.04 -11.70 7.26
N THR A 98 -13.98 -11.72 8.04
CA THR A 98 -13.62 -10.69 9.01
C THR A 98 -12.16 -10.27 8.79
N PRO A 99 -11.71 -9.11 9.32
CA PRO A 99 -10.30 -8.75 9.32
C PRO A 99 -9.38 -9.84 9.90
N ASP A 100 -9.83 -10.55 10.94
CA ASP A 100 -9.11 -11.70 11.51
C ASP A 100 -8.93 -12.86 10.53
N SER A 101 -9.88 -13.05 9.61
CA SER A 101 -9.85 -14.16 8.66
C SER A 101 -9.05 -13.89 7.39
N ILE A 102 -9.07 -12.66 6.89
CA ILE A 102 -8.44 -12.30 5.62
C ILE A 102 -7.45 -11.11 5.70
N GLY A 103 -7.43 -10.36 6.81
CA GLY A 103 -6.65 -9.14 7.00
C GLY A 103 -7.44 -7.87 6.66
N ASP A 104 -6.96 -6.73 7.15
CA ASP A 104 -7.65 -5.43 7.04
C ASP A 104 -7.80 -4.97 5.59
N GLU A 105 -6.68 -4.91 4.85
CA GLU A 105 -6.65 -4.42 3.47
C GLU A 105 -7.51 -5.28 2.52
N PRO A 106 -7.42 -6.63 2.51
CA PRO A 106 -8.32 -7.46 1.72
C PRO A 106 -9.78 -7.33 2.13
N MET A 107 -10.06 -7.10 3.43
CA MET A 107 -11.42 -6.88 3.91
C MET A 107 -11.99 -5.55 3.40
N GLN A 108 -11.19 -4.49 3.36
CA GLN A 108 -11.57 -3.20 2.76
C GLN A 108 -11.92 -3.38 1.28
N ILE A 109 -11.06 -4.04 0.51
CA ILE A 109 -11.29 -4.32 -0.92
C ILE A 109 -12.57 -5.17 -1.09
N TYR A 110 -12.76 -6.20 -0.26
CA TYR A 110 -13.95 -7.03 -0.34
C TYR A 110 -15.24 -6.26 -0.05
N ARG A 111 -15.26 -5.39 0.95
CA ARG A 111 -16.43 -4.54 1.27
C ARG A 111 -16.81 -3.62 0.12
N LYS A 112 -15.81 -3.06 -0.55
CA LYS A 112 -16.03 -2.10 -1.65
C LYS A 112 -16.35 -2.78 -2.98
N TYR A 113 -15.71 -3.92 -3.28
CA TYR A 113 -15.75 -4.54 -4.61
C TYR A 113 -16.24 -5.99 -4.62
N GLY A 114 -16.54 -6.62 -3.50
CA GLY A 114 -16.77 -8.07 -3.40
C GLY A 114 -17.94 -8.61 -4.25
N MET A 115 -18.84 -7.76 -4.69
CA MET A 115 -19.90 -8.15 -5.65
C MET A 115 -19.34 -8.33 -7.09
N ARG A 116 -18.24 -7.67 -7.45
CA ARG A 116 -17.70 -7.62 -8.80
C ARG A 116 -16.35 -8.33 -8.91
N VAL A 117 -15.58 -8.33 -7.83
CA VAL A 117 -14.20 -8.81 -7.80
C VAL A 117 -14.08 -9.97 -6.82
N LYS A 118 -13.35 -11.03 -7.21
CA LYS A 118 -13.00 -12.10 -6.28
C LYS A 118 -11.81 -11.68 -5.43
N VAL A 119 -11.95 -11.68 -4.12
CA VAL A 119 -10.89 -11.32 -3.18
C VAL A 119 -10.44 -12.58 -2.46
N ALA A 120 -9.15 -12.87 -2.52
CA ALA A 120 -8.55 -14.02 -1.86
C ALA A 120 -7.24 -13.66 -1.18
N VAL A 121 -6.86 -14.47 -0.20
CA VAL A 121 -5.59 -14.35 0.50
C VAL A 121 -4.86 -15.69 0.52
N CYS A 122 -3.53 -15.64 0.34
CA CYS A 122 -2.67 -16.81 0.43
C CYS A 122 -1.22 -16.37 0.64
N GLU A 123 -0.47 -17.00 1.55
CA GLU A 123 0.95 -16.69 1.76
C GLU A 123 1.79 -17.03 0.54
N LYS A 124 1.51 -18.19 -0.07
CA LYS A 124 2.14 -18.65 -1.31
C LYS A 124 1.31 -18.19 -2.50
N ARG A 125 1.71 -17.08 -3.14
CA ARG A 125 0.96 -16.47 -4.25
C ARG A 125 0.67 -17.44 -5.39
N LYS A 126 1.65 -18.30 -5.75
CA LYS A 126 1.46 -19.36 -6.75
C LYS A 126 0.24 -20.22 -6.41
N ASN A 127 0.22 -20.82 -5.23
CA ASN A 127 -0.89 -21.69 -4.81
C ASN A 127 -2.23 -20.91 -4.78
N GLY A 128 -2.17 -19.62 -4.40
CA GLY A 128 -3.35 -18.75 -4.42
C GLY A 128 -3.89 -18.52 -5.81
N ILE A 129 -3.03 -18.36 -6.81
CA ILE A 129 -3.43 -18.23 -8.22
C ILE A 129 -4.00 -19.56 -8.74
N ASP A 130 -3.33 -20.69 -8.48
CA ASP A 130 -3.80 -22.01 -8.88
C ASP A 130 -5.21 -22.28 -8.36
N GLU A 131 -5.49 -21.98 -7.08
CA GLU A 131 -6.82 -22.16 -6.48
C GLU A 131 -7.85 -21.18 -7.06
N LEU A 132 -7.47 -19.94 -7.34
CA LEU A 132 -8.35 -18.97 -8.00
C LEU A 132 -8.76 -19.44 -9.39
N LEU A 133 -7.80 -19.90 -10.20
CA LEU A 133 -8.06 -20.41 -11.56
C LEU A 133 -8.87 -21.70 -11.55
N ARG A 134 -8.66 -22.57 -10.55
CA ARG A 134 -9.46 -23.78 -10.36
C ARG A 134 -10.93 -23.46 -10.02
N LEU A 135 -11.17 -22.44 -9.16
CA LEU A 135 -12.51 -22.03 -8.76
C LEU A 135 -13.20 -21.14 -9.78
N PHE A 136 -12.44 -20.35 -10.50
CA PHE A 136 -12.92 -19.35 -11.46
C PHE A 136 -12.09 -19.40 -12.74
N PRO A 137 -12.32 -20.41 -13.59
CA PRO A 137 -11.52 -20.60 -14.82
C PRO A 137 -11.73 -19.50 -15.87
N ASP A 138 -12.74 -18.67 -15.69
CA ASP A 138 -13.10 -17.54 -16.55
C ASP A 138 -12.51 -16.20 -16.11
N LEU A 139 -11.58 -16.20 -15.14
CA LEU A 139 -10.85 -15.00 -14.73
C LEU A 139 -10.03 -14.44 -15.90
N GLN A 140 -10.06 -13.13 -16.05
CA GLN A 140 -9.38 -12.41 -17.12
C GLN A 140 -8.19 -11.58 -16.62
N LEU A 141 -8.12 -11.31 -15.29
CA LEU A 141 -7.04 -10.56 -14.67
C LEU A 141 -6.89 -10.97 -13.21
N ILE A 142 -5.65 -11.10 -12.75
CA ILE A 142 -5.34 -11.25 -11.32
C ILE A 142 -4.46 -10.08 -10.89
N VAL A 143 -4.89 -9.35 -9.86
CA VAL A 143 -4.11 -8.28 -9.24
C VAL A 143 -3.49 -8.80 -7.95
N LEU A 144 -2.16 -8.77 -7.86
CA LEU A 144 -1.42 -9.14 -6.65
C LEU A 144 -1.12 -7.89 -5.84
N ASP A 145 -1.61 -7.86 -4.61
CA ASP A 145 -1.29 -6.81 -3.67
C ASP A 145 -0.05 -7.18 -2.83
N ASP A 146 0.81 -6.18 -2.58
CA ASP A 146 2.12 -6.30 -1.91
C ASP A 146 2.98 -7.45 -2.47
N SER A 147 3.17 -7.46 -3.79
CA SER A 147 3.74 -8.59 -4.50
C SER A 147 5.23 -8.46 -4.84
N PHE A 148 5.84 -7.27 -4.75
CA PHE A 148 7.16 -7.00 -5.32
C PHE A 148 8.27 -7.92 -4.78
N GLN A 149 8.20 -8.34 -3.51
CA GLN A 149 9.11 -9.30 -2.90
C GLN A 149 8.78 -10.76 -3.21
N HIS A 150 7.58 -11.06 -3.76
CA HIS A 150 7.11 -12.41 -4.01
C HIS A 150 7.45 -12.91 -5.42
N ARG A 151 8.75 -13.08 -5.69
CA ARG A 151 9.31 -13.39 -7.00
C ARG A 151 9.00 -14.79 -7.55
N TYR A 152 8.36 -15.68 -6.79
CA TYR A 152 7.91 -17.00 -7.27
C TYR A 152 6.80 -16.92 -8.31
N VAL A 153 6.08 -15.81 -8.38
CA VAL A 153 5.17 -15.45 -9.47
C VAL A 153 5.81 -14.32 -10.24
N LYS A 154 5.88 -14.45 -11.58
CA LYS A 154 6.32 -13.38 -12.46
C LYS A 154 5.08 -12.68 -13.02
N PRO A 155 4.75 -11.47 -12.58
CA PRO A 155 3.65 -10.71 -13.14
C PRO A 155 3.91 -10.37 -14.61
N LYS A 156 2.83 -10.19 -15.37
CA LYS A 156 2.89 -9.64 -16.72
C LYS A 156 3.26 -8.15 -16.69
N VAL A 157 2.78 -7.46 -15.66
CA VAL A 157 3.10 -6.04 -15.38
C VAL A 157 3.34 -5.89 -13.88
N SER A 158 4.51 -5.36 -13.51
CA SER A 158 4.85 -4.98 -12.15
C SER A 158 4.75 -3.46 -12.00
N VAL A 159 3.90 -3.02 -11.08
CA VAL A 159 3.73 -1.61 -10.71
C VAL A 159 4.46 -1.38 -9.39
N LEU A 160 5.52 -0.59 -9.43
CA LEU A 160 6.29 -0.21 -8.25
C LEU A 160 5.86 1.16 -7.77
N LEU A 161 5.44 1.23 -6.51
CA LEU A 161 5.02 2.46 -5.85
C LEU A 161 6.16 3.05 -5.01
N MET A 162 6.41 4.33 -5.19
CA MET A 162 7.41 5.10 -4.44
C MET A 162 6.78 6.37 -3.86
N ASP A 163 6.91 6.58 -2.57
CA ASP A 163 6.42 7.80 -1.91
C ASP A 163 7.28 9.01 -2.31
N TYR A 164 6.64 10.08 -2.80
CA TYR A 164 7.31 11.33 -3.19
C TYR A 164 8.19 11.91 -2.08
N SER A 165 7.72 11.84 -0.83
CA SER A 165 8.45 12.37 0.32
C SER A 165 9.64 11.52 0.76
N ARG A 166 9.81 10.32 0.16
CA ARG A 166 10.88 9.35 0.49
C ARG A 166 11.30 8.58 -0.75
N PRO A 167 11.99 9.23 -1.66
CA PRO A 167 12.49 8.58 -2.85
C PRO A 167 13.50 7.49 -2.48
N VAL A 168 13.45 6.38 -3.20
CA VAL A 168 14.27 5.19 -2.91
C VAL A 168 15.79 5.44 -3.03
N TYR A 169 16.19 6.42 -3.82
CA TYR A 169 17.60 6.81 -3.98
C TYR A 169 18.15 7.67 -2.82
N GLU A 170 17.30 8.09 -1.88
CA GLU A 170 17.70 8.85 -0.68
C GLU A 170 17.54 8.04 0.62
N ASP A 171 17.14 6.76 0.52
CA ASP A 171 16.93 5.90 1.69
C ASP A 171 17.96 4.76 1.73
N SER A 172 18.05 4.09 2.85
CA SER A 172 18.98 2.98 3.11
C SER A 172 18.20 1.68 3.36
N LEU A 173 18.91 0.56 3.21
CA LEU A 173 18.37 -0.76 3.53
C LEU A 173 18.07 -0.92 5.02
N LEU A 174 17.12 -1.77 5.33
CA LEU A 174 16.84 -2.20 6.71
C LEU A 174 18.09 -2.80 7.36
N PRO A 175 18.30 -2.61 8.67
CA PRO A 175 17.51 -1.81 9.61
C PRO A 175 17.93 -0.33 9.70
N LEU A 176 18.94 0.13 8.92
CA LEU A 176 19.44 1.51 8.96
C LEU A 176 18.39 2.49 8.39
N GLY A 177 17.78 2.14 7.26
CA GLY A 177 16.71 2.87 6.61
C GLY A 177 15.44 2.02 6.50
N ARG A 178 14.66 2.22 5.44
CA ARG A 178 13.36 1.57 5.23
C ARG A 178 13.30 0.69 3.99
N LEU A 179 14.37 0.60 3.22
CA LEU A 179 14.38 -0.22 2.02
C LEU A 179 14.42 -1.71 2.38
N ARG A 180 13.49 -2.48 1.82
CA ARG A 180 13.44 -3.95 1.85
C ARG A 180 14.38 -4.57 0.83
N GLU A 181 14.71 -3.85 -0.22
CA GLU A 181 15.57 -4.28 -1.33
C GLU A 181 16.42 -3.11 -1.82
N ASN A 182 17.51 -3.42 -2.52
CA ASN A 182 18.38 -2.40 -3.11
C ASN A 182 17.59 -1.54 -4.11
N PRO A 183 17.85 -0.22 -4.20
CA PRO A 183 17.21 0.65 -5.19
C PRO A 183 17.26 0.15 -6.63
N CYS A 184 18.34 -0.54 -7.05
CA CYS A 184 18.43 -1.12 -8.40
C CYS A 184 17.33 -2.15 -8.72
N GLN A 185 16.62 -2.67 -7.70
CA GLN A 185 15.50 -3.57 -7.93
C GLN A 185 14.29 -2.88 -8.58
N ILE A 186 14.31 -1.55 -8.70
CA ILE A 186 13.34 -0.77 -9.47
C ILE A 186 13.30 -1.22 -10.94
N ASP A 187 14.42 -1.72 -11.47
CA ASP A 187 14.56 -2.22 -12.83
C ASP A 187 13.64 -3.40 -13.15
N ARG A 188 13.08 -4.07 -12.15
CA ARG A 188 12.11 -5.16 -12.34
C ARG A 188 10.67 -4.69 -12.61
N ALA A 189 10.40 -3.40 -12.46
CA ALA A 189 9.09 -2.85 -12.66
C ALA A 189 8.92 -2.34 -14.10
N GLU A 190 7.82 -2.65 -14.74
CA GLU A 190 7.43 -2.04 -16.02
C GLU A 190 6.83 -0.64 -15.80
N MET A 191 6.20 -0.42 -14.64
CA MET A 191 5.63 0.87 -14.27
C MET A 191 6.15 1.32 -12.90
N VAL A 192 6.64 2.55 -12.83
CA VAL A 192 7.03 3.22 -11.59
C VAL A 192 6.05 4.36 -11.34
N VAL A 193 5.39 4.36 -10.19
CA VAL A 193 4.46 5.41 -9.81
C VAL A 193 4.99 6.13 -8.59
N VAL A 194 5.31 7.40 -8.74
CA VAL A 194 5.61 8.30 -7.61
C VAL A 194 4.29 8.73 -7.00
N THR A 195 4.05 8.31 -5.79
CA THR A 195 2.77 8.47 -5.10
C THR A 195 2.80 9.64 -4.12
N LYS A 196 1.62 10.13 -3.73
CA LYS A 196 1.45 11.23 -2.76
C LYS A 196 2.15 12.51 -3.16
N CYS A 197 2.24 12.75 -4.45
CA CYS A 197 2.79 13.99 -4.96
C CYS A 197 1.95 15.19 -4.49
N PRO A 198 2.56 16.34 -4.25
CA PRO A 198 1.83 17.59 -4.14
C PRO A 198 1.03 17.87 -5.41
N SER A 199 -0.15 18.47 -5.27
CA SER A 199 -1.00 18.82 -6.41
C SER A 199 -0.41 19.94 -7.29
N ASP A 200 0.54 20.68 -6.74
CA ASP A 200 1.24 21.83 -7.34
C ASP A 200 2.67 21.51 -7.76
N LEU A 201 2.96 20.23 -8.03
CA LEU A 201 4.29 19.77 -8.45
C LEU A 201 4.75 20.48 -9.74
N SER A 202 5.87 21.19 -9.68
CA SER A 202 6.38 21.94 -10.81
C SER A 202 7.04 21.07 -11.88
N PRO A 203 7.07 21.51 -13.16
CA PRO A 203 7.77 20.79 -14.23
C PRO A 203 9.25 20.50 -13.93
N LEU A 204 9.91 21.39 -13.18
CA LEU A 204 11.30 21.20 -12.76
C LEU A 204 11.43 20.03 -11.78
N GLN A 205 10.53 19.92 -10.82
CA GLN A 205 10.53 18.82 -9.86
C GLN A 205 10.29 17.46 -10.55
N PHE A 206 9.38 17.41 -11.54
CA PHE A 206 9.21 16.23 -12.40
C PHE A 206 10.52 15.81 -13.08
N ARG A 207 11.19 16.76 -13.73
CA ARG A 207 12.46 16.49 -14.42
C ARG A 207 13.55 16.02 -13.49
N LEU A 208 13.71 16.67 -12.34
CA LEU A 208 14.72 16.32 -11.35
C LEU A 208 14.51 14.90 -10.82
N MET A 209 13.26 14.54 -10.52
CA MET A 209 12.94 13.21 -10.03
C MET A 209 13.11 12.15 -11.12
N SER A 210 12.64 12.39 -12.33
CA SER A 210 12.86 11.49 -13.47
C SER A 210 14.35 11.24 -13.73
N LYS A 211 15.18 12.30 -13.67
CA LYS A 211 16.64 12.18 -13.86
C LYS A 211 17.30 11.39 -12.72
N LYS A 212 16.84 11.57 -11.45
CA LYS A 212 17.39 10.84 -10.31
C LYS A 212 17.00 9.36 -10.29
N LEU A 213 15.82 9.04 -10.81
CA LEU A 213 15.34 7.66 -10.92
C LEU A 213 16.08 6.88 -12.00
N ASP A 214 16.54 7.56 -13.05
CA ASP A 214 17.33 6.99 -14.17
C ASP A 214 16.74 5.67 -14.68
N LEU A 215 15.44 5.71 -15.02
CA LEU A 215 14.69 4.52 -15.40
C LEU A 215 15.12 3.98 -16.75
N MET A 216 15.01 2.69 -16.92
CA MET A 216 15.29 2.00 -18.18
C MET A 216 14.27 2.38 -19.26
N PRO A 217 14.62 2.33 -20.58
CA PRO A 217 13.74 2.75 -21.68
C PRO A 217 12.40 2.00 -21.76
N TYR A 218 12.31 0.77 -21.22
CA TYR A 218 11.07 -0.01 -21.20
C TYR A 218 10.13 0.36 -20.04
N GLN A 219 10.59 1.16 -19.09
CA GLN A 219 9.82 1.55 -17.90
C GLN A 219 9.00 2.82 -18.16
N SER A 220 7.78 2.83 -17.66
CA SER A 220 6.92 4.01 -17.68
C SER A 220 6.90 4.67 -16.30
N LEU A 221 7.06 5.99 -16.25
CA LEU A 221 7.01 6.78 -15.01
C LEU A 221 5.70 7.57 -14.92
N PHE A 222 5.02 7.41 -13.80
CA PHE A 222 3.80 8.13 -13.49
C PHE A 222 3.93 8.86 -12.15
N PHE A 223 3.11 9.89 -11.98
CA PHE A 223 3.00 10.64 -10.74
C PHE A 223 1.53 10.68 -10.32
N SER A 224 1.27 10.36 -9.06
CA SER A 224 -0.09 10.38 -8.53
C SER A 224 -0.18 11.24 -7.27
N THR A 225 -1.30 11.93 -7.12
CA THR A 225 -1.67 12.65 -5.92
C THR A 225 -2.93 12.04 -5.31
N PHE A 226 -3.11 12.17 -4.00
CA PHE A 226 -4.37 11.81 -3.38
C PHE A 226 -5.37 12.95 -3.53
N ASN A 227 -6.52 12.63 -4.08
CA ASN A 227 -7.68 13.49 -4.02
C ASN A 227 -8.66 12.91 -2.99
N TYR A 228 -8.92 13.66 -1.94
CA TYR A 228 -9.87 13.24 -0.91
C TYR A 228 -11.28 13.56 -1.38
N GLY A 229 -12.13 12.52 -1.42
CA GLY A 229 -13.54 12.66 -1.68
C GLY A 229 -14.30 13.32 -0.50
N LEU A 230 -15.60 13.45 -0.66
CA LEU A 230 -16.47 13.85 0.44
C LEU A 230 -16.52 12.71 1.47
N PRO A 231 -16.58 13.02 2.78
CA PRO A 231 -16.79 12.01 3.80
C PRO A 231 -18.12 11.30 3.61
N GLU A 232 -18.09 9.99 3.76
CA GLU A 232 -19.27 9.14 3.74
C GLU A 232 -19.57 8.68 5.17
N PRO A 233 -20.84 8.67 5.61
CA PRO A 233 -21.19 8.18 6.94
C PRO A 233 -20.90 6.70 7.06
N VAL A 234 -20.19 6.30 8.12
CA VAL A 234 -19.87 4.89 8.41
C VAL A 234 -21.15 4.12 8.81
N PHE A 235 -22.07 4.81 9.48
CA PHE A 235 -23.38 4.29 9.92
C PHE A 235 -24.48 5.22 9.39
N PRO A 236 -24.89 5.05 8.12
CA PRO A 236 -25.85 5.96 7.49
C PRO A 236 -27.24 5.93 8.18
N ASP A 237 -27.65 4.76 8.68
CA ASP A 237 -28.98 4.58 9.33
C ASP A 237 -29.04 5.24 10.72
N ASP A 238 -27.90 5.39 11.39
CA ASP A 238 -27.80 5.98 12.72
C ASP A 238 -27.52 7.49 12.68
N ASN A 239 -27.37 8.08 11.49
CA ASN A 239 -27.04 9.50 11.32
C ASN A 239 -28.21 10.30 10.73
N PRO A 240 -29.13 10.81 11.57
CA PRO A 240 -30.26 11.61 11.12
C PRO A 240 -29.86 12.99 10.58
N TYR A 241 -28.60 13.42 10.84
CA TYR A 241 -28.08 14.71 10.38
C TYR A 241 -27.07 14.47 9.26
N HIS A 242 -27.49 14.63 8.02
CA HIS A 242 -26.57 14.65 6.87
C HIS A 242 -25.66 15.87 6.94
N VAL A 243 -24.62 15.79 7.77
CA VAL A 243 -23.63 16.86 7.90
C VAL A 243 -22.74 16.86 6.67
N SER A 244 -22.88 17.88 5.84
CA SER A 244 -21.92 18.13 4.75
C SER A 244 -20.80 19.04 5.24
N LEU A 245 -19.56 18.75 4.84
CA LEU A 245 -18.40 19.62 5.16
C LEU A 245 -18.62 21.07 4.69
N SER A 246 -19.40 21.28 3.63
CA SER A 246 -19.73 22.61 3.13
C SER A 246 -20.61 23.45 4.06
N ASN A 247 -21.29 22.80 5.00
CA ASN A 247 -22.19 23.48 5.95
C ASN A 247 -21.49 23.83 7.27
N LEU A 248 -20.23 23.36 7.46
CA LEU A 248 -19.45 23.64 8.65
C LEU A 248 -18.76 25.01 8.54
N THR A 249 -18.72 25.72 9.64
CA THR A 249 -18.22 27.09 9.79
C THR A 249 -17.03 27.16 10.74
N GLU A 250 -16.46 28.32 10.94
CA GLU A 250 -15.38 28.57 11.92
C GLU A 250 -15.79 28.28 13.38
N ARG A 251 -17.09 28.18 13.66
CA ARG A 251 -17.61 27.86 15.01
C ARG A 251 -17.62 26.35 15.28
N ASP A 252 -17.52 25.56 14.22
CA ASP A 252 -17.58 24.10 14.32
C ASP A 252 -16.19 23.51 14.55
N THR A 253 -16.15 22.39 15.25
CA THR A 253 -14.91 21.63 15.50
C THR A 253 -15.06 20.23 14.92
N VAL A 254 -14.10 19.84 14.10
CA VAL A 254 -14.03 18.49 13.51
C VAL A 254 -12.88 17.72 14.14
N LEU A 255 -13.19 16.57 14.72
CA LEU A 255 -12.20 15.64 15.24
C LEU A 255 -11.77 14.68 14.12
N LEU A 256 -10.49 14.71 13.74
CA LEU A 256 -9.89 13.76 12.84
C LEU A 256 -9.25 12.62 13.63
N VAL A 257 -9.84 11.43 13.55
CA VAL A 257 -9.28 10.21 14.13
C VAL A 257 -8.49 9.47 13.04
N THR A 258 -7.21 9.20 13.28
CA THR A 258 -6.34 8.58 12.30
C THR A 258 -5.55 7.43 12.92
N GLY A 259 -5.56 6.26 12.26
CA GLY A 259 -4.73 5.09 12.57
C GLY A 259 -3.88 4.67 11.37
N ILE A 260 -3.31 5.63 10.63
CA ILE A 260 -2.50 5.40 9.44
C ILE A 260 -1.05 5.84 9.65
N ALA A 261 -0.11 5.21 8.95
CA ALA A 261 1.33 5.44 9.10
C ALA A 261 1.79 6.89 8.89
N ASN A 262 1.10 7.67 8.04
CA ASN A 262 1.42 9.08 7.81
C ASN A 262 0.15 9.91 7.54
N PRO A 263 -0.44 10.55 8.57
CA PRO A 263 -1.67 11.33 8.45
C PRO A 263 -1.46 12.75 7.91
N ARG A 264 -0.23 13.22 7.69
CA ARG A 264 0.06 14.62 7.35
C ARG A 264 -0.70 15.14 6.14
N GLY A 265 -0.84 14.34 5.09
CA GLY A 265 -1.59 14.71 3.88
C GLY A 265 -3.08 14.89 4.18
N PHE A 266 -3.65 13.97 4.95
CA PHE A 266 -5.04 13.98 5.38
C PHE A 266 -5.34 15.22 6.24
N VAL A 267 -4.56 15.45 7.28
CA VAL A 267 -4.71 16.64 8.15
C VAL A 267 -4.58 17.94 7.35
N ARG A 268 -3.60 18.02 6.42
CA ARG A 268 -3.42 19.20 5.55
C ARG A 268 -4.65 19.44 4.68
N HIS A 269 -5.32 18.42 4.21
CA HIS A 269 -6.55 18.54 3.41
C HIS A 269 -7.64 19.20 4.23
N PHE A 270 -7.91 18.75 5.45
CA PHE A 270 -8.94 19.29 6.31
C PHE A 270 -8.62 20.68 6.86
N ASN A 271 -7.36 21.03 7.04
CA ASN A 271 -6.94 22.38 7.45
C ASN A 271 -7.20 23.46 6.36
N ARG A 272 -7.71 23.09 5.19
CA ARG A 272 -8.15 24.06 4.16
C ARG A 272 -9.59 24.55 4.35
N TYR A 273 -10.34 23.86 5.21
CA TYR A 273 -11.72 24.22 5.53
C TYR A 273 -11.77 25.27 6.64
N PRO A 274 -12.88 26.02 6.78
CA PRO A 274 -12.97 27.11 7.76
C PRO A 274 -13.10 26.64 9.21
N PHE A 275 -13.57 25.41 9.45
CA PHE A 275 -13.77 24.86 10.77
C PHE A 275 -12.46 24.53 11.51
N ARG A 276 -12.53 24.45 12.84
CA ARG A 276 -11.41 24.03 13.68
C ARG A 276 -11.17 22.52 13.55
N VAL A 277 -9.91 22.14 13.34
CA VAL A 277 -9.48 20.73 13.27
C VAL A 277 -8.76 20.33 14.54
N VAL A 278 -9.23 19.27 15.18
CA VAL A 278 -8.56 18.57 16.28
C VAL A 278 -8.15 17.19 15.76
N VAL A 279 -6.92 16.76 16.06
CA VAL A 279 -6.38 15.48 15.55
C VAL A 279 -6.12 14.54 16.69
N SER A 280 -6.72 13.35 16.63
CA SER A 280 -6.38 12.20 17.47
C SER A 280 -5.66 11.18 16.61
N HIS A 281 -4.38 10.94 16.93
CA HIS A 281 -3.52 10.05 16.13
C HIS A 281 -3.21 8.76 16.90
N PHE A 282 -3.52 7.63 16.28
CA PHE A 282 -3.22 6.29 16.76
C PHE A 282 -2.16 5.62 15.88
N PRO A 283 -1.46 4.61 16.40
CA PRO A 283 -0.53 3.80 15.61
C PRO A 283 -1.21 3.17 14.39
N ASP A 284 -0.40 2.82 13.38
CA ASP A 284 -0.85 2.08 12.20
C ASP A 284 -1.41 0.70 12.60
N HIS A 285 -2.58 0.34 12.09
CA HIS A 285 -3.35 -0.86 12.47
C HIS A 285 -3.66 -0.93 13.98
N HIS A 286 -4.09 0.19 14.58
CA HIS A 286 -4.49 0.25 15.98
C HIS A 286 -5.83 -0.45 16.21
N ASP A 287 -5.87 -1.35 17.20
CA ASP A 287 -7.11 -1.96 17.68
C ASP A 287 -7.71 -1.07 18.78
N PHE A 288 -8.84 -0.43 18.49
CA PHE A 288 -9.49 0.47 19.43
C PHE A 288 -10.14 -0.28 20.58
N SER A 289 -9.78 0.08 21.81
CA SER A 289 -10.47 -0.36 23.00
C SER A 289 -11.82 0.37 23.17
N ARG A 290 -12.70 -0.20 24.00
CA ARG A 290 -13.99 0.46 24.31
C ARG A 290 -13.81 1.81 24.98
N ASP A 291 -12.82 1.94 25.84
CA ASP A 291 -12.53 3.19 26.54
C ASP A 291 -12.01 4.27 25.61
N GLU A 292 -11.15 3.92 24.65
CA GLU A 292 -10.69 4.84 23.59
C GLU A 292 -11.82 5.30 22.69
N LEU A 293 -12.72 4.38 22.29
CA LEU A 293 -13.90 4.74 21.50
C LEU A 293 -14.81 5.71 22.29
N GLN A 294 -14.99 5.49 23.60
CA GLN A 294 -15.79 6.37 24.43
C GLN A 294 -15.14 7.75 24.62
N GLN A 295 -13.79 7.82 24.67
CA GLN A 295 -13.06 9.09 24.71
C GLN A 295 -13.13 9.85 23.38
N ILE A 296 -13.23 9.14 22.25
CA ILE A 296 -13.40 9.75 20.92
C ILE A 296 -14.81 10.34 20.76
N LEU A 297 -15.81 9.75 21.39
CA LEU A 297 -17.20 10.17 21.31
C LEU A 297 -17.59 11.30 22.27
N ASN A 298 -16.79 11.53 23.35
CA ASN A 298 -16.98 12.60 24.32
C ASN A 298 -16.16 13.85 23.97
#